data_3485e1ed82ffb0259f706a40ac38c97c
#
_entry.id   3485e1ed82ffb0259f706a40ac38c97c
#
_cell.length_a   1.000
_cell.length_b   1.000
_cell.length_c   1.000
_cell.angle_alpha   90.00
_cell.angle_beta   90.00
_cell.angle_gamma   90.00
#
_symmetry.space_group_name_H-M   'P 1'
#
loop_
_entity.id
_entity.type
_entity.pdbx_description
1 polymer ?
#
loop_
_entity_poly.entity_id
_entity_poly.type
_entity_poly.pdbx_seq_one_letter_code
_entity_poly.pdbx_strand_id
1 'polypeptide(L)'
;MVPDYYNIIHMNTNTNNHKTSYSITRGLFFLIMCSVIFTVLYYSLPRQNREPAISDYIDFSEGWTTSDGSPVDFSHISGTCTVTKKLPALTHDMALFFFYKSSNVTILIDGRQIYETMQPEGFFFGKTPGASYVSLPIYREDSGRTLTLVIDNPYGDGSGKINDMYLGRSEDILISRIRDKAPGFGISFLIAHLGLAFILFYLPLHKKHIIGSEMFYLGLFALNIGIFMLADNRMLQLILRNSHIYHTIAELFMMLITIPLFLYLGKMYTEYSPVMVQAACLISVMDFSIRFCLNLTGRKDFHESLRLTHITFSILIALVIYAIGKGFYQNQKQHLKHNLYHNLGILCLCFGVLLDILLLWFGSAPETSFFTRIGVLLFLIMEAVQVTLRLMTNYQEGVRMQLLSRLAYRDGLTDLLNRTSYMEELKRLDASHNFHVLLALYDVNSLKYVNDTYGHQSGDEMIRRVADTLSAHLGSLGKCYRIGGDEFVFLSTAADSEKEFLKLQRDFEASLGVLKLPDGSEHPITVAMGYSVLTHNMPRSMDDVVREADAKMYEAKRRMKTENRV
;
A
#
# COMPACT_ATOMS: atom_id res chain seq x y z
N MET A 1 19.35 -19.51 -19.43
CA MET A 1 19.03 -18.08 -19.29
C MET A 1 19.12 -17.75 -17.82
N VAL A 2 20.29 -17.34 -17.37
CA VAL A 2 20.50 -16.81 -16.01
C VAL A 2 20.52 -15.29 -16.17
N PRO A 3 19.64 -14.54 -15.48
CA PRO A 3 19.64 -13.07 -15.60
C PRO A 3 20.96 -12.51 -15.09
N ASP A 4 21.41 -11.43 -15.71
CA ASP A 4 22.60 -10.64 -15.38
C ASP A 4 22.67 -10.23 -13.90
N TYR A 5 23.12 -11.10 -13.03
CA TYR A 5 23.35 -10.84 -11.60
C TYR A 5 24.49 -9.84 -11.37
N TYR A 6 25.33 -9.60 -12.38
CA TYR A 6 26.48 -8.68 -12.25
C TYR A 6 26.10 -7.19 -12.32
N ASN A 7 24.99 -6.85 -12.97
CA ASN A 7 24.51 -5.46 -13.00
C ASN A 7 23.79 -5.03 -11.71
N ILE A 8 23.41 -5.98 -10.85
CA ILE A 8 22.78 -5.68 -9.56
C ILE A 8 23.83 -5.31 -8.49
N ILE A 9 25.07 -5.79 -8.63
CA ILE A 9 26.13 -5.53 -7.64
C ILE A 9 26.70 -4.11 -7.76
N HIS A 10 26.63 -3.47 -8.93
CA HIS A 10 27.06 -2.08 -9.15
C HIS A 10 25.95 -1.03 -8.95
N MET A 11 24.71 -1.44 -8.64
CA MET A 11 23.67 -0.50 -8.25
C MET A 11 23.78 -0.11 -6.78
N ASN A 12 24.59 0.89 -6.57
CA ASN A 12 24.41 1.89 -5.51
C ASN A 12 24.61 1.50 -4.03
N THR A 13 25.82 1.60 -3.61
CA THR A 13 26.12 2.22 -2.31
C THR A 13 25.85 3.75 -2.36
N ASN A 14 24.64 4.14 -2.73
CA ASN A 14 24.27 5.55 -2.76
C ASN A 14 23.53 5.88 -1.46
N THR A 15 24.25 6.48 -0.51
CA THR A 15 23.75 7.00 0.77
C THR A 15 22.53 7.93 0.62
N ASN A 16 22.22 8.38 -0.59
CA ASN A 16 21.01 9.14 -0.92
C ASN A 16 19.73 8.32 -0.90
N ASN A 17 19.77 6.99 -1.13
CA ASN A 17 18.56 6.15 -1.10
C ASN A 17 18.05 5.92 0.33
N HIS A 18 18.93 5.85 1.32
CA HIS A 18 18.51 5.78 2.73
C HIS A 18 17.79 7.06 3.18
N LYS A 19 18.29 8.25 2.79
CA LYS A 19 17.64 9.52 3.15
C LYS A 19 16.26 9.67 2.52
N THR A 20 16.04 9.19 1.28
CA THR A 20 14.74 9.29 0.60
C THR A 20 13.72 8.30 1.17
N SER A 21 14.12 7.07 1.50
CA SER A 21 13.24 6.08 2.15
C SER A 21 12.82 6.56 3.54
N TYR A 22 13.74 7.09 4.35
CA TYR A 22 13.43 7.69 5.66
C TYR A 22 12.50 8.91 5.56
N SER A 23 12.63 9.73 4.53
CA SER A 23 11.77 10.90 4.31
C SER A 23 10.33 10.50 4.00
N ILE A 24 10.13 9.44 3.20
CA ILE A 24 8.81 8.96 2.78
C ILE A 24 8.09 8.29 3.96
N THR A 25 8.79 7.44 4.72
CA THR A 25 8.23 6.79 5.91
C THR A 25 7.84 7.83 6.97
N ARG A 26 8.65 8.89 7.15
CA ARG A 26 8.31 10.04 8.00
C ARG A 26 7.09 10.80 7.49
N GLY A 27 6.95 11.00 6.18
CA GLY A 27 5.78 11.66 5.58
C GLY A 27 4.49 10.88 5.80
N LEU A 28 4.52 9.55 5.60
CA LEU A 28 3.38 8.67 5.87
C LEU A 28 3.01 8.65 7.36
N PHE A 29 4.01 8.50 8.22
CA PHE A 29 3.83 8.56 9.67
C PHE A 29 3.26 9.90 10.12
N PHE A 30 3.75 11.02 9.55
CA PHE A 30 3.24 12.35 9.84
C PHE A 30 1.78 12.53 9.41
N LEU A 31 1.38 12.03 8.23
CA LEU A 31 0.00 12.07 7.74
C LEU A 31 -0.95 11.24 8.62
N ILE A 32 -0.54 10.02 8.98
CA ILE A 32 -1.28 9.16 9.91
C ILE A 32 -1.38 9.84 11.29
N MET A 33 -0.28 10.40 11.78
CA MET A 33 -0.24 11.10 13.06
C MET A 33 -1.13 12.36 13.05
N CYS A 34 -1.10 13.16 11.97
CA CYS A 34 -2.00 14.32 11.82
C CYS A 34 -3.46 13.89 11.80
N SER A 35 -3.79 12.79 11.13
CA SER A 35 -5.15 12.24 11.08
C SER A 35 -5.62 11.72 12.44
N VAL A 36 -4.73 11.01 13.15
CA VAL A 36 -5.00 10.55 14.54
C VAL A 36 -5.11 11.75 15.48
N ILE A 37 -4.18 12.73 15.38
CA ILE A 37 -4.23 13.96 16.19
C ILE A 37 -5.52 14.73 15.91
N PHE A 38 -5.92 14.88 14.64
CA PHE A 38 -7.18 15.54 14.28
C PHE A 38 -8.38 14.81 14.90
N THR A 39 -8.40 13.49 14.82
CA THR A 39 -9.44 12.65 15.43
C THR A 39 -9.44 12.79 16.96
N VAL A 40 -8.27 12.71 17.59
CA VAL A 40 -8.11 12.87 19.05
C VAL A 40 -8.46 14.28 19.48
N LEU A 41 -8.01 15.32 18.79
CA LEU A 41 -8.36 16.72 19.09
C LEU A 41 -9.87 16.94 18.94
N TYR A 42 -10.48 16.39 17.91
CA TYR A 42 -11.93 16.46 17.71
C TYR A 42 -12.69 15.80 18.88
N TYR A 43 -12.22 14.66 19.39
CA TYR A 43 -12.83 13.99 20.56
C TYR A 43 -12.41 14.59 21.91
N SER A 44 -11.25 15.29 21.97
CA SER A 44 -10.73 15.93 23.18
C SER A 44 -11.13 17.39 23.33
N LEU A 45 -11.69 17.99 22.28
CA LEU A 45 -12.35 19.29 22.44
C LEU A 45 -13.35 19.14 23.61
N PRO A 46 -13.20 19.93 24.67
CA PRO A 46 -14.05 19.78 25.85
C PRO A 46 -15.48 19.82 25.35
N ARG A 47 -16.14 18.67 25.44
CA ARG A 47 -17.61 18.66 25.51
C ARG A 47 -17.89 19.51 26.73
N GLN A 48 -18.01 20.83 26.52
CA GLN A 48 -18.58 21.63 27.58
C GLN A 48 -19.83 20.86 28.01
N ASN A 49 -19.81 20.33 29.22
CA ASN A 49 -20.99 19.94 29.94
C ASN A 49 -21.83 21.23 30.12
N ARG A 50 -22.28 21.79 29.01
CA ARG A 50 -23.55 22.43 29.03
C ARG A 50 -24.47 21.26 29.33
N GLU A 51 -24.99 21.22 30.56
CA GLU A 51 -26.29 20.63 30.80
C GLU A 51 -27.07 20.82 29.51
N PRO A 52 -27.80 19.81 28.99
CA PRO A 52 -28.59 20.00 27.81
C PRO A 52 -29.32 21.30 28.04
N ALA A 53 -28.82 22.40 27.45
CA ALA A 53 -29.59 23.62 27.38
C ALA A 53 -30.89 23.11 26.84
N ILE A 54 -31.95 23.20 27.62
CA ILE A 54 -33.30 22.74 27.30
C ILE A 54 -33.37 22.87 25.81
N SER A 55 -33.31 21.73 25.10
CA SER A 55 -33.16 21.77 23.63
C SER A 55 -34.43 22.48 23.19
N ASP A 56 -34.30 23.72 22.72
CA ASP A 56 -35.42 24.53 22.27
C ASP A 56 -36.10 23.94 21.01
N TYR A 57 -36.06 22.60 20.91
CA TYR A 57 -36.79 21.86 19.90
C TYR A 57 -37.55 20.69 20.52
N ILE A 58 -38.73 20.42 19.99
CA ILE A 58 -39.62 19.34 20.41
C ILE A 58 -39.63 18.25 19.32
N ASP A 59 -39.75 17.00 19.75
CA ASP A 59 -40.06 15.90 18.85
C ASP A 59 -41.46 16.11 18.26
N PHE A 60 -41.53 16.24 16.95
CA PHE A 60 -42.75 16.52 16.23
C PHE A 60 -43.26 15.32 15.45
N SER A 61 -42.62 14.13 15.58
CA SER A 61 -42.94 12.91 14.87
C SER A 61 -44.25 12.26 15.23
N GLU A 62 -44.75 12.44 16.46
CA GLU A 62 -46.00 11.85 16.94
C GLU A 62 -47.23 12.77 16.74
N GLY A 63 -48.43 12.20 16.77
CA GLY A 63 -49.69 12.95 16.72
C GLY A 63 -50.15 13.39 15.33
N TRP A 64 -49.57 12.83 14.28
CA TRP A 64 -50.02 12.98 12.89
C TRP A 64 -51.15 12.02 12.60
N THR A 65 -52.17 12.49 11.89
CA THR A 65 -53.34 11.68 11.50
C THR A 65 -53.59 11.77 10.00
N THR A 66 -54.05 10.68 9.45
CA THR A 66 -54.58 10.60 8.07
C THR A 66 -55.95 11.29 7.99
N SER A 67 -56.48 11.44 6.79
CA SER A 67 -57.79 12.05 6.54
C SER A 67 -58.95 11.31 7.21
N ASP A 68 -58.78 10.01 7.52
CA ASP A 68 -59.73 9.17 8.26
C ASP A 68 -59.52 9.18 9.78
N GLY A 69 -58.56 9.94 10.28
CA GLY A 69 -58.23 10.05 11.71
C GLY A 69 -57.34 8.95 12.27
N SER A 70 -56.85 8.01 11.46
CA SER A 70 -55.93 6.97 11.90
C SER A 70 -54.50 7.49 12.10
N PRO A 71 -53.73 6.93 13.06
CA PRO A 71 -52.33 7.28 13.23
C PRO A 71 -51.48 6.78 12.09
N VAL A 72 -50.38 7.50 11.80
CA VAL A 72 -49.50 7.22 10.69
C VAL A 72 -48.24 6.53 11.16
N ASP A 73 -47.83 5.49 10.46
CA ASP A 73 -46.48 4.90 10.56
C ASP A 73 -45.55 5.50 9.47
N PHE A 74 -44.68 6.42 9.89
CA PHE A 74 -43.69 7.05 9.05
C PHE A 74 -42.51 6.12 8.68
N SER A 75 -42.43 4.94 9.26
CA SER A 75 -41.33 4.01 8.99
C SER A 75 -41.51 3.20 7.71
N HIS A 76 -42.78 3.08 7.22
CA HIS A 76 -43.11 2.27 6.04
C HIS A 76 -44.22 2.93 5.22
N ILE A 77 -43.84 3.85 4.34
CA ILE A 77 -44.79 4.55 3.48
C ILE A 77 -44.79 3.88 2.10
N SER A 78 -45.95 3.40 1.67
CA SER A 78 -46.19 2.85 0.32
C SER A 78 -47.26 3.67 -0.39
N GLY A 79 -46.94 4.16 -1.60
CA GLY A 79 -47.85 5.03 -2.36
C GLY A 79 -48.00 6.43 -1.77
N THR A 80 -49.11 7.09 -2.07
CA THR A 80 -49.40 8.47 -1.65
C THR A 80 -50.13 8.47 -0.30
N CYS A 81 -49.63 9.19 0.67
CA CYS A 81 -50.21 9.36 1.99
C CYS A 81 -50.32 10.85 2.35
N THR A 82 -51.51 11.30 2.77
CA THR A 82 -51.74 12.66 3.24
C THR A 82 -52.00 12.66 4.73
N VAL A 83 -51.20 13.42 5.47
CA VAL A 83 -51.30 13.48 6.94
C VAL A 83 -51.34 14.90 7.41
N THR A 84 -52.04 15.13 8.51
CA THR A 84 -52.26 16.45 9.08
C THR A 84 -51.93 16.48 10.57
N LYS A 85 -51.45 17.66 11.02
CA LYS A 85 -51.22 17.96 12.43
C LYS A 85 -51.35 19.45 12.69
N LYS A 86 -51.91 19.85 13.81
CA LYS A 86 -51.94 21.26 14.21
C LYS A 86 -50.62 21.72 14.79
N LEU A 87 -50.15 22.88 14.35
CA LEU A 87 -48.98 23.53 14.92
C LEU A 87 -49.29 23.97 16.36
N PRO A 88 -48.35 23.79 17.29
CA PRO A 88 -48.49 24.27 18.65
C PRO A 88 -48.51 25.81 18.70
N ALA A 89 -48.81 26.36 19.87
CA ALA A 89 -48.64 27.81 20.10
C ALA A 89 -47.16 28.15 20.03
N LEU A 90 -46.76 28.95 19.05
CA LEU A 90 -45.38 29.35 18.80
C LEU A 90 -45.08 30.67 19.52
N THR A 91 -44.04 30.70 20.33
CA THR A 91 -43.57 31.91 21.02
C THR A 91 -42.68 32.78 20.14
N HIS A 92 -42.00 32.16 19.19
CA HIS A 92 -41.08 32.78 18.20
C HIS A 92 -41.09 31.98 16.90
N ASP A 93 -40.40 32.47 15.88
CA ASP A 93 -40.21 31.73 14.63
C ASP A 93 -39.36 30.49 14.88
N MET A 94 -39.77 29.36 14.30
CA MET A 94 -39.14 28.06 14.43
C MET A 94 -38.84 27.48 13.07
N ALA A 95 -38.15 26.34 13.04
CA ALA A 95 -37.96 25.55 11.84
C ALA A 95 -38.57 24.15 12.05
N LEU A 96 -39.31 23.69 11.06
CA LEU A 96 -39.65 22.28 10.90
C LEU A 96 -38.48 21.59 10.22
N PHE A 97 -37.86 20.65 10.93
CA PHE A 97 -36.76 19.85 10.43
C PHE A 97 -37.20 18.40 10.36
N PHE A 98 -36.92 17.72 9.25
CA PHE A 98 -37.18 16.30 9.10
C PHE A 98 -36.25 15.67 8.05
N PHE A 99 -36.16 14.35 8.11
CA PHE A 99 -35.46 13.53 7.13
C PHE A 99 -36.48 12.71 6.34
N TYR A 100 -36.40 12.72 5.02
CA TYR A 100 -37.18 11.82 4.17
C TYR A 100 -36.28 10.91 3.33
N LYS A 101 -36.79 9.73 3.01
CA LYS A 101 -36.12 8.74 2.14
C LYS A 101 -37.11 8.17 1.15
N SER A 102 -36.68 8.01 -0.11
CA SER A 102 -37.41 7.35 -1.22
C SER A 102 -38.84 7.87 -1.41
N SER A 103 -39.08 9.15 -1.14
CA SER A 103 -40.39 9.78 -1.21
C SER A 103 -40.29 11.20 -1.75
N ASN A 104 -41.34 11.64 -2.45
CA ASN A 104 -41.58 13.05 -2.71
C ASN A 104 -42.42 13.62 -1.57
N VAL A 105 -42.13 14.82 -1.12
CA VAL A 105 -42.83 15.44 0.01
C VAL A 105 -43.30 16.85 -0.37
N THR A 106 -44.60 17.08 -0.21
CA THR A 106 -45.20 18.42 -0.34
C THR A 106 -45.76 18.83 1.01
N ILE A 107 -45.51 20.08 1.43
CA ILE A 107 -45.94 20.59 2.72
C ILE A 107 -46.82 21.83 2.50
N LEU A 108 -47.96 21.81 3.16
CA LEU A 108 -48.93 22.92 3.12
C LEU A 108 -49.26 23.40 4.53
N ILE A 109 -49.54 24.70 4.70
CA ILE A 109 -50.12 25.30 5.89
C ILE A 109 -51.48 25.88 5.47
N ASP A 110 -52.56 25.39 6.08
CA ASP A 110 -53.96 25.74 5.76
C ASP A 110 -54.23 25.72 4.23
N GLY A 111 -53.69 24.71 3.54
CA GLY A 111 -53.83 24.53 2.07
C GLY A 111 -52.88 25.37 1.22
N ARG A 112 -52.09 26.26 1.79
CA ARG A 112 -51.03 26.99 1.08
C ARG A 112 -49.76 26.17 1.04
N GLN A 113 -49.27 25.82 -0.14
CA GLN A 113 -48.03 25.12 -0.32
C GLN A 113 -46.83 26.00 0.08
N ILE A 114 -46.00 25.48 0.97
CA ILE A 114 -44.78 26.14 1.47
C ILE A 114 -43.51 25.39 1.04
N TYR A 115 -43.63 24.11 0.69
CA TYR A 115 -42.50 23.29 0.25
C TYR A 115 -42.98 22.18 -0.67
N GLU A 116 -42.13 21.87 -1.63
CA GLU A 116 -42.25 20.68 -2.47
C GLU A 116 -40.85 20.17 -2.77
N THR A 117 -40.66 18.84 -2.69
CA THR A 117 -39.41 18.25 -3.14
C THR A 117 -39.26 18.54 -4.63
N MET A 118 -38.17 19.23 -5.00
CA MET A 118 -37.88 19.48 -6.40
C MET A 118 -37.78 18.15 -7.14
N GLN A 119 -38.75 17.88 -8.00
CA GLN A 119 -38.57 16.88 -9.03
C GLN A 119 -37.63 17.49 -10.06
N PRO A 120 -36.43 16.91 -10.27
CA PRO A 120 -35.53 17.45 -11.27
C PRO A 120 -36.09 17.13 -12.65
N GLU A 121 -36.71 18.08 -13.30
CA GLU A 121 -37.01 17.98 -14.73
C GLU A 121 -35.68 17.73 -15.47
N GLY A 122 -35.53 16.54 -16.05
CA GLY A 122 -34.36 16.16 -16.83
C GLY A 122 -33.23 15.46 -16.07
N PHE A 123 -33.40 15.06 -14.82
CA PHE A 123 -32.38 14.24 -14.14
C PHE A 123 -32.47 12.76 -14.52
N PHE A 124 -31.34 12.20 -14.99
CA PHE A 124 -31.22 10.83 -15.48
C PHE A 124 -31.27 9.76 -14.37
N PHE A 125 -31.31 10.09 -13.07
CA PHE A 125 -30.91 9.14 -12.02
C PHE A 125 -31.92 8.99 -10.86
N GLY A 126 -33.20 8.73 -11.17
CA GLY A 126 -34.14 8.28 -10.16
C GLY A 126 -35.52 8.94 -10.19
N LYS A 127 -36.54 8.27 -9.62
CA LYS A 127 -37.91 8.74 -9.51
C LYS A 127 -38.14 9.69 -8.33
N THR A 128 -37.18 9.74 -7.40
CA THR A 128 -37.21 10.60 -6.21
C THR A 128 -35.87 11.26 -5.98
N PRO A 129 -35.81 12.34 -5.18
CA PRO A 129 -34.54 12.95 -4.77
C PRO A 129 -33.64 12.06 -3.92
N GLY A 130 -34.04 10.79 -3.67
CA GLY A 130 -33.32 9.85 -2.84
C GLY A 130 -33.65 10.06 -1.36
N ALA A 131 -32.68 10.51 -0.59
CA ALA A 131 -32.87 10.76 0.86
C ALA A 131 -32.22 12.09 1.25
N SER A 132 -32.96 12.95 1.94
CA SER A 132 -32.50 14.30 2.28
C SER A 132 -33.04 14.82 3.62
N TYR A 133 -32.29 15.73 4.20
CA TYR A 133 -32.76 16.57 5.28
C TYR A 133 -33.42 17.84 4.74
N VAL A 134 -34.54 18.23 5.36
CA VAL A 134 -35.27 19.45 5.07
C VAL A 134 -35.34 20.30 6.32
N SER A 135 -35.15 21.60 6.18
CA SER A 135 -35.34 22.60 7.22
C SER A 135 -36.18 23.74 6.64
N LEU A 136 -37.38 23.92 7.14
CA LEU A 136 -38.34 24.92 6.65
C LEU A 136 -38.68 25.91 7.75
N PRO A 137 -38.69 27.21 7.46
CA PRO A 137 -39.15 28.20 8.44
C PRO A 137 -40.65 28.07 8.67
N ILE A 138 -41.04 28.07 9.94
CA ILE A 138 -42.41 28.14 10.42
C ILE A 138 -42.51 29.41 11.26
N TYR A 139 -43.36 30.30 10.87
CA TYR A 139 -43.47 31.62 11.48
C TYR A 139 -44.42 31.59 12.67
N ARG A 140 -44.23 32.50 13.62
CA ARG A 140 -45.11 32.66 14.76
C ARG A 140 -46.58 32.84 14.36
N GLU A 141 -46.83 33.47 13.22
CA GLU A 141 -48.15 33.70 12.64
C GLU A 141 -48.91 32.41 12.26
N ASP A 142 -48.15 31.29 12.11
CA ASP A 142 -48.70 29.98 11.76
C ASP A 142 -49.16 29.19 12.98
N SER A 143 -49.09 29.77 14.20
CA SER A 143 -49.57 29.17 15.45
C SER A 143 -51.01 28.65 15.33
N GLY A 144 -51.20 27.40 15.67
CA GLY A 144 -52.53 26.76 15.66
C GLY A 144 -53.07 26.39 14.28
N ARG A 145 -52.39 26.77 13.19
CA ARG A 145 -52.75 26.38 11.83
C ARG A 145 -52.52 24.90 11.60
N THR A 146 -53.19 24.37 10.57
CA THR A 146 -53.05 22.97 10.21
C THR A 146 -51.91 22.79 9.22
N LEU A 147 -50.90 22.01 9.63
CA LEU A 147 -49.81 21.56 8.77
C LEU A 147 -50.22 20.25 8.08
N THR A 148 -50.11 20.23 6.76
CA THR A 148 -50.43 19.05 5.94
C THR A 148 -49.17 18.58 5.23
N LEU A 149 -48.83 17.31 5.37
CA LEU A 149 -47.79 16.64 4.60
C LEU A 149 -48.43 15.68 3.59
N VAL A 150 -48.12 15.86 2.32
CA VAL A 150 -48.44 14.92 1.27
C VAL A 150 -47.13 14.20 0.94
N ILE A 151 -47.09 12.90 1.17
CA ILE A 151 -45.92 12.06 0.98
C ILE A 151 -46.26 11.06 -0.12
N ASP A 152 -45.46 11.06 -1.17
CA ASP A 152 -45.64 10.16 -2.30
C ASP A 152 -44.40 9.26 -2.47
N ASN A 153 -44.60 7.95 -2.28
CA ASN A 153 -43.58 6.94 -2.59
C ASN A 153 -43.92 6.28 -3.94
N PRO A 154 -43.24 6.70 -5.03
CA PRO A 154 -43.53 6.18 -6.37
C PRO A 154 -43.09 4.72 -6.57
N TYR A 155 -42.37 4.13 -5.62
CA TYR A 155 -41.91 2.74 -5.69
C TYR A 155 -42.95 1.75 -5.21
N GLY A 156 -43.86 2.16 -4.33
CA GLY A 156 -44.92 1.30 -3.81
C GLY A 156 -44.46 0.13 -2.93
N ASP A 157 -43.17 0.10 -2.58
CA ASP A 157 -42.48 -1.01 -1.91
C ASP A 157 -42.36 -0.84 -0.40
N GLY A 158 -42.96 0.20 0.16
CA GLY A 158 -42.82 0.55 1.59
C GLY A 158 -41.47 1.12 2.01
N SER A 159 -40.61 1.46 1.05
CA SER A 159 -39.29 2.05 1.30
C SER A 159 -39.35 3.52 1.70
N GLY A 160 -40.49 4.18 1.51
CA GLY A 160 -40.70 5.56 1.91
C GLY A 160 -40.63 5.70 3.42
N LYS A 161 -39.84 6.67 3.90
CA LYS A 161 -39.68 6.96 5.34
C LYS A 161 -39.60 8.45 5.57
N ILE A 162 -40.17 8.86 6.72
CA ILE A 162 -39.91 10.17 7.31
C ILE A 162 -39.44 9.93 8.74
N ASN A 163 -38.28 10.47 9.06
CA ASN A 163 -37.65 10.33 10.37
C ASN A 163 -37.14 11.70 10.87
N ASP A 164 -36.70 11.72 12.12
CA ASP A 164 -36.04 12.90 12.72
C ASP A 164 -36.85 14.18 12.56
N MET A 165 -38.16 14.12 12.84
CA MET A 165 -39.04 15.28 12.72
C MET A 165 -39.01 16.12 13.98
N TYR A 166 -38.50 17.33 13.88
CA TYR A 166 -38.32 18.26 14.99
C TYR A 166 -38.88 19.63 14.65
N LEU A 167 -39.43 20.30 15.64
CA LEU A 167 -39.86 21.69 15.55
C LEU A 167 -39.12 22.51 16.62
N GLY A 168 -38.34 23.51 16.19
CA GLY A 168 -37.53 24.31 17.09
C GLY A 168 -36.59 25.26 16.39
N ARG A 169 -35.55 25.75 17.07
CA ARG A 169 -34.56 26.63 16.47
C ARG A 169 -33.69 25.84 15.47
N SER A 170 -33.62 26.35 14.23
CA SER A 170 -32.88 25.70 13.14
C SER A 170 -31.42 25.40 13.52
N GLU A 171 -30.78 26.32 14.23
CA GLU A 171 -29.37 26.22 14.62
C GLU A 171 -29.13 25.05 15.60
N ASP A 172 -30.01 24.91 16.62
CA ASP A 172 -29.88 23.87 17.64
C ASP A 172 -30.10 22.47 17.04
N ILE A 173 -31.10 22.33 16.17
CA ILE A 173 -31.36 21.06 15.46
C ILE A 173 -30.17 20.73 14.53
N LEU A 174 -29.68 21.69 13.76
CA LEU A 174 -28.56 21.48 12.83
C LEU A 174 -27.29 21.07 13.57
N ILE A 175 -26.93 21.75 14.66
CA ILE A 175 -25.76 21.42 15.47
C ILE A 175 -25.90 20.01 16.07
N SER A 176 -27.08 19.64 16.54
CA SER A 176 -27.37 18.30 17.05
C SER A 176 -27.12 17.24 15.94
N ARG A 177 -27.68 17.45 14.73
CA ARG A 177 -27.53 16.50 13.62
C ARG A 177 -26.09 16.41 13.12
N ILE A 178 -25.36 17.53 13.03
CA ILE A 178 -23.93 17.53 12.71
C ILE A 178 -23.14 16.71 13.74
N ARG A 179 -23.44 16.90 15.03
CA ARG A 179 -22.78 16.15 16.11
C ARG A 179 -23.00 14.64 15.99
N ASP A 180 -24.23 14.22 15.69
CA ASP A 180 -24.56 12.81 15.54
C ASP A 180 -23.88 12.16 14.34
N LYS A 181 -23.73 12.91 13.23
CA LYS A 181 -23.14 12.41 11.98
C LYS A 181 -21.62 12.54 11.91
N ALA A 182 -21.03 13.42 12.69
CA ALA A 182 -19.61 13.74 12.63
C ALA A 182 -18.67 12.54 12.88
N PRO A 183 -18.94 11.58 13.79
CA PRO A 183 -18.07 10.42 13.96
C PRO A 183 -17.97 9.57 12.71
N GLY A 184 -19.11 9.22 12.10
CA GLY A 184 -19.15 8.45 10.86
C GLY A 184 -18.51 9.20 9.70
N PHE A 185 -18.70 10.51 9.60
CA PHE A 185 -18.04 11.36 8.62
C PHE A 185 -16.52 11.37 8.80
N GLY A 186 -16.03 11.54 10.02
CA GLY A 186 -14.59 11.56 10.32
C GLY A 186 -13.90 10.26 9.92
N ILE A 187 -14.50 9.11 10.24
CA ILE A 187 -13.97 7.79 9.82
C ILE A 187 -13.94 7.67 8.29
N SER A 188 -15.03 8.02 7.62
CA SER A 188 -15.13 7.96 6.15
C SER A 188 -14.12 8.88 5.47
N PHE A 189 -13.94 10.09 6.01
CA PHE A 189 -12.95 11.06 5.56
C PHE A 189 -11.52 10.54 5.71
N LEU A 190 -11.20 9.93 6.87
CA LEU A 190 -9.91 9.29 7.12
C LEU A 190 -9.62 8.18 6.09
N ILE A 191 -10.58 7.29 5.85
CA ILE A 191 -10.45 6.20 4.87
C ILE A 191 -10.17 6.75 3.47
N ALA A 192 -10.92 7.77 3.02
CA ALA A 192 -10.72 8.40 1.71
C ALA A 192 -9.32 9.04 1.59
N HIS A 193 -8.86 9.74 2.63
CA HIS A 193 -7.54 10.37 2.67
C HIS A 193 -6.40 9.34 2.67
N LEU A 194 -6.54 8.25 3.40
CA LEU A 194 -5.58 7.13 3.35
C LEU A 194 -5.50 6.54 1.93
N GLY A 195 -6.65 6.36 1.28
CA GLY A 195 -6.69 5.91 -0.11
C GLY A 195 -5.97 6.85 -1.07
N LEU A 196 -6.24 8.15 -0.97
CA LEU A 196 -5.54 9.16 -1.78
C LEU A 196 -4.03 9.19 -1.49
N ALA A 197 -3.63 9.10 -0.22
CA ALA A 197 -2.23 9.05 0.18
C ALA A 197 -1.52 7.83 -0.44
N PHE A 198 -2.11 6.63 -0.40
CA PHE A 198 -1.54 5.44 -1.03
C PHE A 198 -1.33 5.61 -2.55
N ILE A 199 -2.29 6.23 -3.25
CA ILE A 199 -2.18 6.51 -4.69
C ILE A 199 -1.05 7.52 -4.96
N LEU A 200 -0.98 8.61 -4.20
CA LEU A 200 0.04 9.65 -4.40
C LEU A 200 1.47 9.13 -4.09
N PHE A 201 1.61 8.29 -3.07
CA PHE A 201 2.91 7.68 -2.74
C PHE A 201 3.31 6.57 -3.70
N TYR A 202 2.35 5.86 -4.31
CA TYR A 202 2.63 4.83 -5.30
C TYR A 202 3.44 5.36 -6.48
N LEU A 203 3.07 6.51 -7.06
CA LEU A 203 3.69 7.03 -8.28
C LEU A 203 5.22 7.20 -8.21
N PRO A 204 5.80 7.89 -7.19
CA PRO A 204 7.24 8.05 -7.09
C PRO A 204 7.98 6.76 -6.68
N LEU A 205 7.33 5.87 -5.91
CA LEU A 205 7.96 4.65 -5.41
C LEU A 205 7.96 3.53 -6.45
N HIS A 206 6.92 3.47 -7.28
CA HIS A 206 6.84 2.53 -8.40
C HIS A 206 7.89 2.82 -9.47
N LYS A 207 8.14 4.09 -9.79
CA LYS A 207 9.23 4.50 -10.70
C LYS A 207 10.61 4.05 -10.24
N LYS A 208 10.80 3.87 -8.93
CA LYS A 208 12.04 3.38 -8.31
C LYS A 208 12.05 1.86 -8.09
N HIS A 209 11.06 1.13 -8.59
CA HIS A 209 10.90 -0.32 -8.39
C HIS A 209 10.87 -0.76 -6.91
N ILE A 210 10.48 0.13 -5.99
CA ILE A 210 10.43 -0.15 -4.54
C ILE A 210 9.13 -0.85 -4.16
N ILE A 211 8.01 -0.49 -4.82
CA ILE A 211 6.66 -0.97 -4.51
C ILE A 211 5.96 -1.41 -5.80
N GLY A 212 5.24 -2.52 -5.73
CA GLY A 212 4.43 -3.04 -6.82
C GLY A 212 3.05 -2.34 -6.93
N SER A 213 2.26 -2.76 -7.93
CA SER A 213 0.94 -2.17 -8.24
C SER A 213 -0.13 -2.44 -7.16
N GLU A 214 0.13 -3.34 -6.21
CA GLU A 214 -0.79 -3.67 -5.12
C GLU A 214 -1.16 -2.45 -4.26
N MET A 215 -0.19 -1.57 -3.98
CA MET A 215 -0.44 -0.37 -3.18
C MET A 215 -1.38 0.62 -3.90
N PHE A 216 -1.29 0.70 -5.22
CA PHE A 216 -2.21 1.49 -6.03
C PHE A 216 -3.66 0.97 -5.94
N TYR A 217 -3.83 -0.36 -6.06
CA TYR A 217 -5.16 -0.97 -5.97
C TYR A 217 -5.77 -0.85 -4.57
N LEU A 218 -4.97 -1.03 -3.51
CA LEU A 218 -5.43 -0.79 -2.14
C LEU A 218 -5.85 0.67 -1.93
N GLY A 219 -5.06 1.61 -2.48
CA GLY A 219 -5.38 3.03 -2.48
C GLY A 219 -6.68 3.36 -3.21
N LEU A 220 -6.89 2.78 -4.40
CA LEU A 220 -8.14 2.93 -5.15
C LEU A 220 -9.34 2.34 -4.41
N PHE A 221 -9.18 1.18 -3.76
CA PHE A 221 -10.22 0.59 -2.93
C PHE A 221 -10.59 1.52 -1.77
N ALA A 222 -9.60 1.98 -0.99
CA ALA A 222 -9.84 2.83 0.16
C ALA A 222 -10.44 4.19 -0.24
N LEU A 223 -9.98 4.79 -1.34
CA LEU A 223 -10.54 6.04 -1.86
C LEU A 223 -11.99 5.86 -2.31
N ASN A 224 -12.26 4.81 -3.07
CA ASN A 224 -13.59 4.50 -3.60
C ASN A 224 -14.61 4.26 -2.48
N ILE A 225 -14.29 3.37 -1.54
CA ILE A 225 -15.19 3.08 -0.41
C ILE A 225 -15.32 4.28 0.54
N GLY A 226 -14.26 5.07 0.71
CA GLY A 226 -14.30 6.30 1.49
C GLY A 226 -15.23 7.35 0.90
N ILE A 227 -15.20 7.56 -0.43
CA ILE A 227 -16.12 8.48 -1.14
C ILE A 227 -17.57 7.99 -1.03
N PHE A 228 -17.81 6.68 -1.23
CA PHE A 228 -19.12 6.08 -1.01
C PHE A 228 -19.65 6.39 0.40
N MET A 229 -18.84 6.11 1.43
CA MET A 229 -19.23 6.32 2.83
C MET A 229 -19.43 7.79 3.20
N LEU A 230 -18.66 8.71 2.62
CA LEU A 230 -18.85 10.16 2.78
C LEU A 230 -20.18 10.61 2.20
N ALA A 231 -20.52 10.12 1.01
CA ALA A 231 -21.78 10.44 0.36
C ALA A 231 -22.98 9.83 1.10
N ASP A 232 -22.86 8.59 1.59
CA ASP A 232 -23.89 7.89 2.35
C ASP A 232 -24.13 8.48 3.76
N ASN A 233 -23.11 9.06 4.38
CA ASN A 233 -23.22 9.70 5.71
C ASN A 233 -24.13 10.94 5.72
N ARG A 234 -24.27 11.62 4.57
CA ARG A 234 -25.18 12.77 4.35
C ARG A 234 -24.87 14.02 5.18
N MET A 235 -23.80 14.06 5.94
CA MET A 235 -23.41 15.27 6.69
C MET A 235 -23.20 16.46 5.75
N LEU A 236 -22.61 16.21 4.56
CA LEU A 236 -22.40 17.26 3.57
C LEU A 236 -23.71 17.84 3.00
N GLN A 237 -24.81 17.09 3.02
CA GLN A 237 -26.13 17.58 2.59
C GLN A 237 -26.66 18.70 3.50
N LEU A 238 -26.32 18.65 4.79
CA LEU A 238 -26.70 19.70 5.75
C LEU A 238 -26.10 21.08 5.37
N ILE A 239 -24.96 21.04 4.64
CA ILE A 239 -24.24 22.26 4.22
C ILE A 239 -24.57 22.64 2.78
N LEU A 240 -24.51 21.68 1.85
CA LEU A 240 -24.54 21.94 0.39
C LEU A 240 -25.92 21.70 -0.25
N ARG A 241 -26.89 21.20 0.49
CA ARG A 241 -28.33 21.06 0.13
C ARG A 241 -28.66 20.32 -1.19
N ASN A 242 -27.71 19.62 -1.84
CA ASN A 242 -27.95 18.91 -3.09
C ASN A 242 -28.00 17.39 -2.87
N SER A 243 -29.17 16.84 -2.55
CA SER A 243 -29.36 15.43 -2.24
C SER A 243 -29.09 14.49 -3.42
N HIS A 244 -29.45 14.91 -4.64
CA HIS A 244 -29.28 14.08 -5.83
C HIS A 244 -27.82 13.72 -6.13
N ILE A 245 -26.94 14.70 -6.06
CA ILE A 245 -25.51 14.49 -6.32
C ILE A 245 -24.94 13.46 -5.36
N TYR A 246 -25.24 13.59 -4.06
CA TYR A 246 -24.73 12.66 -3.04
C TYR A 246 -25.28 11.26 -3.22
N HIS A 247 -26.59 11.13 -3.52
CA HIS A 247 -27.17 9.83 -3.77
C HIS A 247 -26.55 9.16 -5.01
N THR A 248 -26.42 9.90 -6.11
CA THR A 248 -25.81 9.39 -7.34
C THR A 248 -24.35 8.98 -7.13
N ILE A 249 -23.55 9.80 -6.43
CA ILE A 249 -22.16 9.48 -6.09
C ILE A 249 -22.11 8.19 -5.25
N ALA A 250 -22.93 8.08 -4.21
CA ALA A 250 -22.96 6.88 -3.37
C ALA A 250 -23.26 5.62 -4.20
N GLU A 251 -24.27 5.63 -5.06
CA GLU A 251 -24.63 4.48 -5.89
C GLU A 251 -23.53 4.10 -6.89
N LEU A 252 -22.95 5.07 -7.59
CA LEU A 252 -21.89 4.80 -8.57
C LEU A 252 -20.62 4.23 -7.90
N PHE A 253 -20.18 4.84 -6.80
CA PHE A 253 -18.99 4.37 -6.11
C PHE A 253 -19.22 3.02 -5.43
N MET A 254 -20.42 2.74 -4.89
CA MET A 254 -20.78 1.44 -4.32
C MET A 254 -20.60 0.30 -5.33
N MET A 255 -21.04 0.48 -6.56
CA MET A 255 -20.91 -0.54 -7.61
C MET A 255 -19.46 -0.81 -8.02
N LEU A 256 -18.55 0.16 -7.84
CA LEU A 256 -17.16 0.06 -8.27
C LEU A 256 -16.19 -0.42 -7.17
N ILE A 257 -16.64 -0.53 -5.90
CA ILE A 257 -15.78 -0.86 -4.75
C ILE A 257 -15.02 -2.17 -4.93
N THR A 258 -15.66 -3.19 -5.47
CA THR A 258 -15.14 -4.55 -5.51
C THR A 258 -14.01 -4.76 -6.52
N ILE A 259 -13.97 -3.99 -7.59
CA ILE A 259 -12.96 -4.13 -8.65
C ILE A 259 -11.54 -3.87 -8.09
N PRO A 260 -11.21 -2.71 -7.50
CA PRO A 260 -9.87 -2.48 -6.95
C PRO A 260 -9.53 -3.41 -5.79
N LEU A 261 -10.53 -3.85 -5.00
CA LEU A 261 -10.32 -4.82 -3.94
C LEU A 261 -9.81 -6.16 -4.50
N PHE A 262 -10.49 -6.74 -5.49
CA PHE A 262 -10.07 -8.03 -6.07
C PHE A 262 -8.75 -7.93 -6.84
N LEU A 263 -8.47 -6.80 -7.50
CA LEU A 263 -7.17 -6.55 -8.12
C LEU A 263 -6.05 -6.50 -7.07
N TYR A 264 -6.29 -5.88 -5.92
CA TYR A 264 -5.38 -5.89 -4.78
C TYR A 264 -5.14 -7.31 -4.26
N LEU A 265 -6.22 -8.05 -3.93
CA LEU A 265 -6.15 -9.40 -3.40
C LEU A 265 -5.39 -10.36 -4.33
N GLY A 266 -5.65 -10.29 -5.63
CA GLY A 266 -4.98 -11.12 -6.63
C GLY A 266 -3.49 -10.80 -6.84
N LYS A 267 -3.04 -9.59 -6.49
CA LYS A 267 -1.61 -9.22 -6.54
C LYS A 267 -0.87 -9.61 -5.27
N MET A 268 -1.53 -9.51 -4.12
CA MET A 268 -0.90 -9.71 -2.82
C MET A 268 -0.92 -11.17 -2.36
N TYR A 269 -1.94 -11.94 -2.75
CA TYR A 269 -2.22 -13.24 -2.13
C TYR A 269 -2.47 -14.31 -3.18
N THR A 270 -1.71 -15.40 -3.10
CA THR A 270 -1.75 -16.52 -4.06
C THR A 270 -3.03 -17.36 -3.97
N GLU A 271 -3.77 -17.24 -2.88
CA GLU A 271 -5.07 -17.89 -2.68
C GLU A 271 -6.12 -17.41 -3.68
N TYR A 272 -5.99 -16.17 -4.15
CA TYR A 272 -6.86 -15.57 -5.16
C TYR A 272 -6.30 -15.82 -6.56
N SER A 273 -6.72 -16.91 -7.18
CA SER A 273 -6.24 -17.26 -8.53
C SER A 273 -6.60 -16.18 -9.56
N PRO A 274 -5.79 -16.01 -10.64
CA PRO A 274 -6.09 -15.04 -11.70
C PRO A 274 -7.49 -15.20 -12.31
N VAL A 275 -7.96 -16.44 -12.48
CA VAL A 275 -9.29 -16.74 -13.00
C VAL A 275 -10.38 -16.24 -12.04
N MET A 276 -10.19 -16.45 -10.74
CA MET A 276 -11.13 -15.98 -9.72
C MET A 276 -11.20 -14.44 -9.67
N VAL A 277 -10.04 -13.77 -9.75
CA VAL A 277 -9.97 -12.30 -9.79
C VAL A 277 -10.66 -11.75 -11.04
N GLN A 278 -10.41 -12.35 -12.21
CA GLN A 278 -11.08 -11.97 -13.46
C GLN A 278 -12.60 -12.18 -13.40
N ALA A 279 -13.04 -13.31 -12.84
CA ALA A 279 -14.46 -13.59 -12.66
C ALA A 279 -15.12 -12.57 -11.71
N ALA A 280 -14.50 -12.26 -10.59
CA ALA A 280 -15.00 -11.26 -9.64
C ALA A 280 -15.09 -9.85 -10.26
N CYS A 281 -14.06 -9.43 -10.99
CA CYS A 281 -14.08 -8.17 -11.72
C CYS A 281 -15.17 -8.15 -12.82
N LEU A 282 -15.33 -9.24 -13.57
CA LEU A 282 -16.37 -9.36 -14.58
C LEU A 282 -17.78 -9.26 -13.99
N ILE A 283 -18.04 -9.98 -12.89
CA ILE A 283 -19.32 -9.93 -12.16
C ILE A 283 -19.60 -8.49 -11.71
N SER A 284 -18.61 -7.79 -11.18
CA SER A 284 -18.75 -6.39 -10.73
C SER A 284 -19.02 -5.43 -11.89
N VAL A 285 -18.31 -5.60 -13.02
CA VAL A 285 -18.53 -4.80 -14.24
C VAL A 285 -19.92 -5.08 -14.82
N MET A 286 -20.38 -6.33 -14.78
CA MET A 286 -21.74 -6.70 -15.23
C MET A 286 -22.81 -6.05 -14.34
N ASP A 287 -22.66 -6.09 -13.01
CA ASP A 287 -23.59 -5.41 -12.09
C ASP A 287 -23.67 -3.91 -12.40
N PHE A 288 -22.51 -3.24 -12.49
CA PHE A 288 -22.45 -1.83 -12.88
C PHE A 288 -23.14 -1.56 -14.21
N SER A 289 -22.80 -2.33 -15.26
CA SER A 289 -23.32 -2.11 -16.61
C SER A 289 -24.83 -2.34 -16.71
N ILE A 290 -25.33 -3.40 -16.07
CA ILE A 290 -26.77 -3.72 -16.07
C ILE A 290 -27.55 -2.61 -15.35
N ARG A 291 -27.14 -2.23 -14.14
CA ARG A 291 -27.82 -1.19 -13.37
C ARG A 291 -27.76 0.17 -14.06
N PHE A 292 -26.60 0.51 -14.62
CA PHE A 292 -26.41 1.76 -15.36
C PHE A 292 -27.30 1.82 -16.62
N CYS A 293 -27.36 0.73 -17.40
CA CYS A 293 -28.25 0.64 -18.57
C CYS A 293 -29.73 0.68 -18.19
N LEU A 294 -30.14 -0.01 -17.11
CA LEU A 294 -31.52 0.02 -16.63
C LEU A 294 -31.93 1.45 -16.23
N ASN A 295 -31.04 2.18 -15.61
CA ASN A 295 -31.25 3.56 -15.21
C ASN A 295 -31.32 4.49 -16.43
N LEU A 296 -30.36 4.42 -17.36
CA LEU A 296 -30.35 5.24 -18.59
C LEU A 296 -31.59 5.01 -19.47
N THR A 297 -32.11 3.78 -19.49
CA THR A 297 -33.31 3.46 -20.27
C THR A 297 -34.63 3.81 -19.55
N GLY A 298 -34.55 4.33 -18.32
CA GLY A 298 -35.71 4.65 -17.49
C GLY A 298 -36.53 3.45 -17.04
N ARG A 299 -36.06 2.20 -17.28
CA ARG A 299 -36.77 0.98 -16.90
C ARG A 299 -36.78 0.75 -15.39
N LYS A 300 -35.61 0.89 -14.75
CA LYS A 300 -35.44 0.82 -13.30
C LYS A 300 -34.35 1.80 -12.88
N ASP A 301 -34.59 2.52 -11.83
CA ASP A 301 -33.56 3.38 -11.23
C ASP A 301 -32.60 2.61 -10.30
N PHE A 302 -31.65 3.33 -9.73
CA PHE A 302 -30.67 2.72 -8.84
C PHE A 302 -31.28 2.16 -7.55
N HIS A 303 -32.36 2.77 -7.05
CA HIS A 303 -33.08 2.26 -5.88
C HIS A 303 -33.75 0.91 -6.18
N GLU A 304 -34.49 0.83 -7.30
CA GLU A 304 -35.20 -0.39 -7.70
C GLU A 304 -34.25 -1.55 -8.03
N SER A 305 -33.03 -1.24 -8.47
CA SER A 305 -32.01 -2.23 -8.84
C SER A 305 -31.00 -2.55 -7.71
N LEU A 306 -31.10 -1.91 -6.53
CA LEU A 306 -30.16 -2.08 -5.42
C LEU A 306 -30.01 -3.54 -4.96
N ARG A 307 -31.08 -4.34 -5.03
CA ARG A 307 -31.06 -5.77 -4.68
C ARG A 307 -30.04 -6.56 -5.52
N LEU A 308 -29.80 -6.15 -6.77
CA LEU A 308 -28.81 -6.82 -7.62
C LEU A 308 -27.40 -6.66 -7.04
N THR A 309 -27.02 -5.45 -6.62
CA THR A 309 -25.72 -5.21 -5.98
C THR A 309 -25.57 -5.99 -4.66
N HIS A 310 -26.63 -6.11 -3.85
CA HIS A 310 -26.56 -6.93 -2.64
C HIS A 310 -26.30 -8.41 -2.96
N ILE A 311 -26.94 -8.94 -4.02
CA ILE A 311 -26.69 -10.31 -4.50
C ILE A 311 -25.24 -10.43 -4.99
N THR A 312 -24.77 -9.47 -5.78
CA THR A 312 -23.38 -9.41 -6.26
C THR A 312 -22.39 -9.41 -5.09
N PHE A 313 -22.58 -8.58 -4.09
CA PHE A 313 -21.71 -8.56 -2.90
C PHE A 313 -21.72 -9.90 -2.15
N SER A 314 -22.91 -10.52 -2.00
CA SER A 314 -23.02 -11.84 -1.35
C SER A 314 -22.25 -12.92 -2.10
N ILE A 315 -22.32 -12.94 -3.43
CA ILE A 315 -21.53 -13.86 -4.28
C ILE A 315 -20.03 -13.60 -4.12
N LEU A 316 -19.60 -12.33 -4.15
CA LEU A 316 -18.20 -11.96 -4.02
C LEU A 316 -17.64 -12.28 -2.63
N ILE A 317 -18.44 -12.11 -1.57
CA ILE A 317 -18.07 -12.52 -0.20
C ILE A 317 -17.91 -14.05 -0.14
N ALA A 318 -18.81 -14.81 -0.76
CA ALA A 318 -18.68 -16.27 -0.82
C ALA A 318 -17.39 -16.71 -1.56
N LEU A 319 -16.99 -16.02 -2.62
CA LEU A 319 -15.71 -16.24 -3.31
C LEU A 319 -14.50 -15.96 -2.40
N VAL A 320 -14.54 -14.89 -1.59
CA VAL A 320 -13.49 -14.58 -0.62
C VAL A 320 -13.39 -15.69 0.43
N ILE A 321 -14.50 -16.10 1.02
CA ILE A 321 -14.54 -17.18 2.02
C ILE A 321 -14.02 -18.49 1.42
N TYR A 322 -14.39 -18.80 0.18
CA TYR A 322 -13.87 -19.98 -0.54
C TYR A 322 -12.35 -19.90 -0.73
N ALA A 323 -11.79 -18.74 -1.12
CA ALA A 323 -10.35 -18.56 -1.30
C ALA A 323 -9.59 -18.78 0.01
N ILE A 324 -10.06 -18.20 1.12
CA ILE A 324 -9.50 -18.40 2.45
C ILE A 324 -9.56 -19.88 2.86
N GLY A 325 -10.71 -20.54 2.67
CA GLY A 325 -10.90 -21.95 2.99
C GLY A 325 -9.99 -22.87 2.18
N LYS A 326 -9.81 -22.58 0.88
CA LYS A 326 -8.90 -23.30 -0.01
C LYS A 326 -7.43 -23.12 0.44
N GLY A 327 -7.02 -21.90 0.77
CA GLY A 327 -5.67 -21.62 1.28
C GLY A 327 -5.39 -22.37 2.58
N PHE A 328 -6.40 -22.46 3.45
CA PHE A 328 -6.34 -23.21 4.69
C PHE A 328 -6.15 -24.72 4.46
N TYR A 329 -6.88 -25.29 3.51
CA TYR A 329 -6.82 -26.72 3.21
C TYR A 329 -5.49 -27.13 2.56
N GLN A 330 -4.96 -26.32 1.66
CA GLN A 330 -3.75 -26.63 0.89
C GLN A 330 -2.46 -26.54 1.71
N ASN A 331 -2.40 -25.75 2.79
CA ASN A 331 -1.14 -25.48 3.51
C ASN A 331 -1.35 -25.21 5.01
N GLN A 332 -1.75 -26.27 5.74
CA GLN A 332 -2.29 -26.23 7.11
C GLN A 332 -1.48 -25.47 8.20
N LYS A 333 -0.16 -25.30 8.10
CA LYS A 333 0.63 -24.70 9.20
C LYS A 333 1.41 -23.43 8.84
N GLN A 334 1.91 -23.33 7.64
CA GLN A 334 2.76 -22.20 7.23
C GLN A 334 1.96 -20.97 6.75
N HIS A 335 0.88 -21.20 6.00
CA HIS A 335 0.02 -20.14 5.50
C HIS A 335 -0.77 -19.38 6.58
N LEU A 336 -1.21 -20.07 7.63
CA LEU A 336 -1.96 -19.44 8.73
C LEU A 336 -1.15 -18.35 9.44
N LYS A 337 0.16 -18.61 9.68
CA LYS A 337 1.03 -17.61 10.31
C LYS A 337 1.40 -16.47 9.37
N HIS A 338 1.51 -16.75 8.08
CA HIS A 338 1.99 -15.78 7.10
C HIS A 338 0.91 -14.75 6.71
N ASN A 339 -0.37 -15.14 6.60
CA ASN A 339 -1.49 -14.28 6.15
C ASN A 339 -2.56 -14.05 7.23
N LEU A 340 -2.22 -14.24 8.51
CA LEU A 340 -3.20 -14.17 9.61
C LEU A 340 -3.94 -12.82 9.67
N TYR A 341 -3.20 -11.73 9.63
CA TYR A 341 -3.79 -10.38 9.74
C TYR A 341 -4.68 -10.07 8.53
N HIS A 342 -4.25 -10.44 7.32
CA HIS A 342 -5.07 -10.34 6.13
C HIS A 342 -6.40 -11.10 6.28
N ASN A 343 -6.33 -12.38 6.64
CA ASN A 343 -7.52 -13.22 6.78
C ASN A 343 -8.49 -12.67 7.83
N LEU A 344 -7.97 -12.18 8.95
CA LEU A 344 -8.80 -11.52 9.97
C LEU A 344 -9.40 -10.21 9.44
N GLY A 345 -8.62 -9.38 8.79
CA GLY A 345 -9.09 -8.10 8.26
C GLY A 345 -10.18 -8.26 7.21
N ILE A 346 -9.98 -9.15 6.24
CA ILE A 346 -10.98 -9.36 5.18
C ILE A 346 -12.26 -10.03 5.73
N LEU A 347 -12.16 -10.90 6.74
CA LEU A 347 -13.32 -11.46 7.42
C LEU A 347 -14.10 -10.37 8.18
N CYS A 348 -13.41 -9.45 8.86
CA CYS A 348 -14.07 -8.30 9.51
C CYS A 348 -14.80 -7.42 8.49
N LEU A 349 -14.19 -7.16 7.33
CA LEU A 349 -14.83 -6.43 6.24
C LEU A 349 -16.08 -7.15 5.73
N CYS A 350 -15.96 -8.44 5.39
CA CYS A 350 -17.08 -9.25 4.90
C CYS A 350 -18.22 -9.32 5.92
N PHE A 351 -17.90 -9.49 7.20
CA PHE A 351 -18.90 -9.52 8.27
C PHE A 351 -19.63 -8.19 8.41
N GLY A 352 -18.90 -7.06 8.38
CA GLY A 352 -19.49 -5.73 8.43
C GLY A 352 -20.47 -5.47 7.28
N VAL A 353 -20.07 -5.81 6.04
CA VAL A 353 -20.94 -5.67 4.85
C VAL A 353 -22.18 -6.54 4.95
N LEU A 354 -22.03 -7.82 5.31
CA LEU A 354 -23.17 -8.73 5.46
C LEU A 354 -24.12 -8.26 6.54
N LEU A 355 -23.62 -7.78 7.67
CA LEU A 355 -24.45 -7.30 8.77
C LEU A 355 -25.25 -6.06 8.37
N ASP A 356 -24.65 -5.10 7.67
CA ASP A 356 -25.36 -3.93 7.17
C ASP A 356 -26.44 -4.32 6.13
N ILE A 357 -26.17 -5.28 5.22
CA ILE A 357 -27.15 -5.80 4.27
C ILE A 357 -28.33 -6.45 4.98
N LEU A 358 -28.06 -7.30 5.97
CA LEU A 358 -29.11 -7.99 6.74
C LEU A 358 -29.98 -7.00 7.50
N LEU A 359 -29.37 -6.05 8.22
CA LEU A 359 -30.09 -5.03 8.98
C LEU A 359 -30.91 -4.12 8.06
N LEU A 360 -30.43 -3.83 6.86
CA LEU A 360 -31.19 -3.08 5.85
C LEU A 360 -32.44 -3.86 5.40
N TRP A 361 -32.34 -5.16 5.17
CA TRP A 361 -33.46 -6.01 4.75
C TRP A 361 -34.50 -6.19 5.85
N PHE A 362 -34.07 -6.27 7.11
CA PHE A 362 -34.98 -6.37 8.26
C PHE A 362 -35.47 -5.01 8.79
N GLY A 363 -35.11 -3.90 8.12
CA GLY A 363 -35.58 -2.57 8.47
C GLY A 363 -35.02 -1.97 9.75
N SER A 364 -34.01 -2.61 10.37
CA SER A 364 -33.48 -2.28 11.69
C SER A 364 -32.19 -1.43 11.66
N ALA A 365 -31.69 -1.03 10.50
CA ALA A 365 -30.42 -0.33 10.38
C ALA A 365 -30.54 1.14 10.85
N PRO A 366 -29.78 1.57 11.87
CA PRO A 366 -29.73 2.99 12.29
C PRO A 366 -29.03 3.86 11.25
N GLU A 367 -28.03 3.32 10.56
CA GLU A 367 -27.32 3.90 9.42
C GLU A 367 -27.00 2.79 8.39
N THR A 368 -26.95 3.14 7.12
CA THR A 368 -26.83 2.14 6.04
C THR A 368 -25.46 1.49 5.90
N SER A 369 -24.40 2.05 6.52
CA SER A 369 -23.01 1.58 6.38
C SER A 369 -22.21 1.60 7.69
N PHE A 370 -22.87 1.49 8.84
CA PHE A 370 -22.20 1.61 10.13
C PHE A 370 -21.17 0.50 10.38
N PHE A 371 -21.58 -0.76 10.24
CA PHE A 371 -20.69 -1.91 10.46
C PHE A 371 -19.65 -2.06 9.36
N THR A 372 -20.00 -1.70 8.13
CA THR A 372 -19.05 -1.66 7.01
C THR A 372 -17.91 -0.67 7.27
N ARG A 373 -18.17 0.53 7.84
CA ARG A 373 -17.13 1.49 8.23
C ARG A 373 -16.10 0.90 9.19
N ILE A 374 -16.60 0.19 10.21
CA ILE A 374 -15.74 -0.48 11.20
C ILE A 374 -14.95 -1.61 10.52
N GLY A 375 -15.62 -2.43 9.72
CA GLY A 375 -14.99 -3.52 8.99
C GLY A 375 -13.86 -3.06 8.05
N VAL A 376 -14.11 -1.98 7.29
CA VAL A 376 -13.08 -1.37 6.41
C VAL A 376 -11.90 -0.84 7.21
N LEU A 377 -12.15 -0.14 8.31
CA LEU A 377 -11.07 0.41 9.14
C LEU A 377 -10.20 -0.71 9.71
N LEU A 378 -10.83 -1.76 10.25
CA LEU A 378 -10.11 -2.94 10.74
C LEU A 378 -9.34 -3.64 9.63
N PHE A 379 -9.94 -3.82 8.44
CA PHE A 379 -9.26 -4.37 7.28
C PHE A 379 -8.02 -3.57 6.91
N LEU A 380 -8.12 -2.24 6.79
CA LEU A 380 -6.98 -1.39 6.43
C LEU A 380 -5.87 -1.42 7.50
N ILE A 381 -6.23 -1.46 8.79
CA ILE A 381 -5.24 -1.60 9.88
C ILE A 381 -4.54 -2.95 9.80
N MET A 382 -5.28 -4.04 9.62
CA MET A 382 -4.71 -5.39 9.52
C MET A 382 -3.82 -5.54 8.29
N GLU A 383 -4.23 -4.95 7.15
CA GLU A 383 -3.40 -4.92 5.94
C GLU A 383 -2.11 -4.10 6.14
N ALA A 384 -2.18 -2.97 6.82
CA ALA A 384 -0.98 -2.18 7.13
C ALA A 384 0.00 -2.97 7.99
N VAL A 385 -0.47 -3.71 9.00
CA VAL A 385 0.35 -4.62 9.82
C VAL A 385 0.94 -5.72 8.96
N GLN A 386 0.11 -6.39 8.13
CA GLN A 386 0.53 -7.50 7.27
C GLN A 386 1.62 -7.06 6.28
N VAL A 387 1.42 -5.92 5.61
CA VAL A 387 2.41 -5.35 4.66
C VAL A 387 3.71 -4.98 5.37
N THR A 388 3.63 -4.37 6.56
CA THR A 388 4.81 -4.02 7.35
C THR A 388 5.64 -5.26 7.73
N LEU A 389 4.99 -6.31 8.22
CA LEU A 389 5.66 -7.56 8.56
C LEU A 389 6.31 -8.21 7.34
N ARG A 390 5.65 -8.20 6.18
CA ARG A 390 6.21 -8.69 4.92
C ARG A 390 7.45 -7.90 4.49
N LEU A 391 7.38 -6.59 4.55
CA LEU A 391 8.53 -5.73 4.21
C LEU A 391 9.72 -6.00 5.13
N MET A 392 9.49 -6.18 6.43
CA MET A 392 10.53 -6.53 7.40
C MET A 392 11.18 -7.88 7.07
N THR A 393 10.37 -8.90 6.76
CA THR A 393 10.88 -10.24 6.39
C THR A 393 11.71 -10.19 5.12
N ASN A 394 11.19 -9.55 4.06
CA ASN A 394 11.91 -9.41 2.79
C ASN A 394 13.23 -8.63 2.95
N TYR A 395 13.25 -7.59 3.79
CA TYR A 395 14.46 -6.86 4.10
C TYR A 395 15.51 -7.73 4.80
N GLN A 396 15.09 -8.50 5.81
CA GLN A 396 15.98 -9.43 6.53
C GLN A 396 16.54 -10.52 5.61
N GLU A 397 15.72 -11.08 4.73
CA GLU A 397 16.15 -12.06 3.73
C GLU A 397 17.16 -11.43 2.74
N GLY A 398 16.90 -10.20 2.28
CA GLY A 398 17.82 -9.47 1.40
C GLY A 398 19.19 -9.24 2.05
N VAL A 399 19.24 -8.79 3.31
CA VAL A 399 20.48 -8.62 4.08
C VAL A 399 21.20 -9.96 4.27
N ARG A 400 20.45 -11.01 4.61
CA ARG A 400 21.00 -12.37 4.77
C ARG A 400 21.62 -12.89 3.48
N MET A 401 20.94 -12.71 2.34
CA MET A 401 21.47 -13.12 1.04
C MET A 401 22.73 -12.35 0.66
N GLN A 402 22.79 -11.04 0.92
CA GLN A 402 24.01 -10.25 0.71
C GLN A 402 25.17 -10.75 1.58
N LEU A 403 24.92 -11.05 2.85
CA LEU A 403 25.94 -11.58 3.75
C LEU A 403 26.43 -12.96 3.30
N LEU A 404 25.52 -13.86 2.94
CA LEU A 404 25.86 -15.19 2.42
C LEU A 404 26.66 -15.08 1.12
N SER A 405 26.29 -14.21 0.20
CA SER A 405 27.04 -13.94 -1.03
C SER A 405 28.44 -13.42 -0.73
N ARG A 406 28.58 -12.47 0.22
CA ARG A 406 29.88 -11.96 0.62
C ARG A 406 30.77 -13.07 1.20
N LEU A 407 30.24 -13.90 2.09
CA LEU A 407 30.98 -15.03 2.69
C LEU A 407 31.35 -16.10 1.65
N ALA A 408 30.50 -16.33 0.67
CA ALA A 408 30.75 -17.32 -0.38
C ALA A 408 31.80 -16.90 -1.40
N TYR A 409 31.91 -15.59 -1.70
CA TYR A 409 32.68 -15.09 -2.85
C TYR A 409 33.82 -14.13 -2.50
N ARG A 410 33.95 -13.70 -1.24
CA ARG A 410 35.02 -12.79 -0.80
C ARG A 410 35.90 -13.44 0.25
N ASP A 411 37.17 -13.01 0.29
CA ASP A 411 38.12 -13.38 1.33
C ASP A 411 37.90 -12.55 2.60
N GLY A 412 37.78 -13.22 3.74
CA GLY A 412 37.46 -12.58 5.02
C GLY A 412 38.52 -11.62 5.57
N LEU A 413 39.79 -11.76 5.14
CA LEU A 413 40.88 -10.90 5.59
C LEU A 413 41.08 -9.66 4.70
N THR A 414 40.94 -9.82 3.40
CA THR A 414 41.34 -8.82 2.40
C THR A 414 40.17 -8.18 1.65
N ASP A 415 38.98 -8.73 1.77
CA ASP A 415 37.76 -8.35 1.00
C ASP A 415 37.91 -8.47 -0.54
N LEU A 416 39.02 -9.00 -1.02
CA LEU A 416 39.16 -9.40 -2.43
C LEU A 416 38.24 -10.58 -2.75
N LEU A 417 38.09 -10.90 -4.01
CA LEU A 417 37.41 -12.13 -4.44
C LEU A 417 38.20 -13.35 -3.94
N ASN A 418 37.50 -14.38 -3.47
CA ASN A 418 38.14 -15.56 -2.92
C ASN A 418 38.42 -16.63 -3.98
N ARG A 419 38.99 -17.75 -3.58
CA ARG A 419 39.31 -18.90 -4.42
C ARG A 419 38.08 -19.46 -5.16
N THR A 420 36.90 -19.47 -4.51
CA THR A 420 35.65 -19.94 -5.16
C THR A 420 35.29 -19.06 -6.36
N SER A 421 35.33 -17.74 -6.17
CA SER A 421 35.10 -16.75 -7.24
C SER A 421 36.09 -16.93 -8.41
N TYR A 422 37.35 -17.15 -8.08
CA TYR A 422 38.40 -17.40 -9.07
C TYR A 422 38.10 -18.65 -9.89
N MET A 423 37.79 -19.78 -9.24
CA MET A 423 37.50 -21.05 -9.91
C MET A 423 36.24 -21.00 -10.80
N GLU A 424 35.20 -20.26 -10.35
CA GLU A 424 34.01 -20.04 -11.20
C GLU A 424 34.29 -19.17 -12.41
N GLU A 425 35.12 -18.13 -12.25
CA GLU A 425 35.52 -17.29 -13.37
C GLU A 425 36.36 -18.05 -14.41
N LEU A 426 37.30 -18.89 -13.96
CA LEU A 426 38.06 -19.76 -14.87
C LEU A 426 37.15 -20.69 -15.68
N LYS A 427 36.21 -21.36 -15.02
CA LYS A 427 35.23 -22.23 -15.70
C LYS A 427 34.39 -21.47 -16.71
N ARG A 428 33.98 -20.24 -16.39
CA ARG A 428 33.20 -19.37 -17.28
C ARG A 428 34.01 -18.99 -18.51
N LEU A 429 35.31 -18.67 -18.35
CA LEU A 429 36.20 -18.30 -19.44
C LEU A 429 36.54 -19.52 -20.31
N ASP A 430 36.74 -20.68 -19.73
CA ASP A 430 37.03 -21.91 -20.48
C ASP A 430 35.84 -22.36 -21.36
N ALA A 431 34.61 -22.14 -20.89
CA ALA A 431 33.39 -22.44 -21.65
C ALA A 431 33.14 -21.50 -22.84
N SER A 432 33.76 -20.34 -22.88
CA SER A 432 33.54 -19.31 -23.88
C SER A 432 34.77 -19.11 -24.74
N HIS A 433 34.83 -19.72 -25.88
CA HIS A 433 36.00 -19.86 -26.77
C HIS A 433 36.54 -18.57 -27.43
N ASN A 434 36.21 -17.37 -26.95
CA ASN A 434 36.39 -16.12 -27.70
C ASN A 434 36.89 -14.95 -26.84
N PHE A 435 38.02 -15.11 -26.09
CA PHE A 435 38.50 -14.05 -25.21
C PHE A 435 39.97 -13.69 -25.36
N HIS A 436 40.24 -12.41 -25.06
CA HIS A 436 41.54 -11.97 -24.61
C HIS A 436 41.55 -12.09 -23.08
N VAL A 437 42.50 -12.84 -22.50
CA VAL A 437 42.65 -13.00 -21.05
C VAL A 437 44.11 -12.73 -20.68
N LEU A 438 44.30 -11.83 -19.72
CA LEU A 438 45.57 -11.66 -19.02
C LEU A 438 45.39 -12.17 -17.59
N LEU A 439 46.23 -13.14 -17.19
CA LEU A 439 46.22 -13.70 -15.86
C LEU A 439 47.61 -13.52 -15.23
N ALA A 440 47.66 -12.93 -14.04
CA ALA A 440 48.89 -12.82 -13.27
C ALA A 440 48.71 -13.47 -11.89
N LEU A 441 49.71 -14.26 -11.49
CA LEU A 441 49.80 -14.90 -10.19
C LEU A 441 50.87 -14.20 -9.35
N TYR A 442 50.56 -14.01 -8.06
CA TYR A 442 51.42 -13.36 -7.10
C TYR A 442 51.60 -14.22 -5.86
N ASP A 443 52.80 -14.23 -5.31
CA ASP A 443 53.15 -14.90 -4.05
C ASP A 443 53.91 -13.90 -3.16
N VAL A 444 53.40 -13.68 -1.93
CA VAL A 444 53.99 -12.73 -0.99
C VAL A 444 55.24 -13.32 -0.37
N ASN A 445 56.40 -12.69 -0.56
CA ASN A 445 57.65 -13.15 0.00
C ASN A 445 57.73 -12.99 1.49
N SER A 446 58.43 -13.90 2.17
CA SER A 446 58.79 -13.84 3.60
C SER A 446 57.60 -13.81 4.57
N LEU A 447 56.33 -14.06 4.14
CA LEU A 447 55.17 -14.05 5.02
C LEU A 447 55.32 -15.05 6.18
N LYS A 448 55.87 -16.26 5.91
CA LYS A 448 56.12 -17.25 6.97
C LYS A 448 57.11 -16.71 8.01
N TYR A 449 58.20 -16.07 7.59
CA TYR A 449 59.16 -15.47 8.52
C TYR A 449 58.52 -14.40 9.39
N VAL A 450 57.70 -13.52 8.81
CA VAL A 450 56.98 -12.48 9.55
C VAL A 450 56.02 -13.08 10.56
N ASN A 451 55.26 -14.10 10.17
CA ASN A 451 54.35 -14.82 11.06
C ASN A 451 55.07 -15.49 12.23
N ASP A 452 56.15 -16.25 11.92
CA ASP A 452 56.88 -17.04 12.92
C ASP A 452 57.65 -16.14 13.90
N THR A 453 58.10 -14.97 13.47
CA THR A 453 58.91 -14.02 14.26
C THR A 453 58.07 -12.98 15.00
N TYR A 454 57.06 -12.41 14.36
CA TYR A 454 56.30 -11.23 14.82
C TYR A 454 54.83 -11.50 15.05
N GLY A 455 54.39 -12.75 14.84
CA GLY A 455 53.03 -13.21 15.06
C GLY A 455 52.11 -12.97 13.84
N HIS A 456 50.99 -13.70 13.84
CA HIS A 456 50.03 -13.68 12.75
C HIS A 456 49.39 -12.31 12.47
N GLN A 457 49.33 -11.41 13.48
CA GLN A 457 48.82 -10.05 13.27
C GLN A 457 49.68 -9.25 12.29
N SER A 458 51.00 -9.38 12.39
CA SER A 458 51.94 -8.71 11.47
C SER A 458 51.86 -9.29 10.05
N GLY A 459 51.69 -10.61 9.93
CA GLY A 459 51.44 -11.25 8.63
C GLY A 459 50.11 -10.86 8.01
N ASP A 460 49.04 -10.78 8.80
CA ASP A 460 47.73 -10.32 8.35
C ASP A 460 47.77 -8.88 7.81
N GLU A 461 48.53 -8.01 8.48
CA GLU A 461 48.73 -6.61 8.04
C GLU A 461 49.51 -6.57 6.72
N MET A 462 50.55 -7.41 6.57
CA MET A 462 51.29 -7.56 5.31
C MET A 462 50.38 -7.99 4.17
N ILE A 463 49.50 -9.00 4.39
CA ILE A 463 48.53 -9.50 3.42
C ILE A 463 47.51 -8.43 3.05
N ARG A 464 46.93 -7.71 4.03
CA ARG A 464 46.01 -6.59 3.77
C ARG A 464 46.67 -5.52 2.90
N ARG A 465 47.90 -5.13 3.24
CA ARG A 465 48.64 -4.14 2.47
C ARG A 465 48.83 -4.52 1.02
N VAL A 466 49.23 -5.77 0.75
CA VAL A 466 49.33 -6.31 -0.62
C VAL A 466 47.98 -6.28 -1.33
N ALA A 467 46.93 -6.73 -0.66
CA ALA A 467 45.58 -6.77 -1.24
C ALA A 467 45.06 -5.37 -1.61
N ASP A 468 45.18 -4.41 -0.69
CA ASP A 468 44.71 -3.03 -0.88
C ASP A 468 45.51 -2.35 -2.02
N THR A 469 46.84 -2.53 -2.04
CA THR A 469 47.70 -1.98 -3.09
C THR A 469 47.40 -2.62 -4.45
N LEU A 470 47.20 -3.95 -4.50
CA LEU A 470 46.83 -4.67 -5.74
C LEU A 470 45.49 -4.17 -6.27
N SER A 471 44.49 -4.04 -5.40
CA SER A 471 43.16 -3.54 -5.78
C SER A 471 43.19 -2.08 -6.23
N ALA A 472 43.97 -1.23 -5.58
CA ALA A 472 44.09 0.18 -5.92
C ALA A 472 44.69 0.43 -7.29
N HIS A 473 45.70 -0.37 -7.66
CA HIS A 473 46.42 -0.19 -8.95
C HIS A 473 45.78 -0.98 -10.09
N LEU A 474 45.41 -2.24 -9.86
CA LEU A 474 44.94 -3.14 -10.91
C LEU A 474 43.43 -3.34 -10.95
N GLY A 475 42.72 -2.94 -9.92
CA GLY A 475 41.26 -3.15 -9.79
C GLY A 475 40.43 -2.45 -10.87
N SER A 476 40.94 -1.39 -11.51
CA SER A 476 40.30 -0.71 -12.64
C SER A 476 40.44 -1.49 -13.96
N LEU A 477 41.52 -2.29 -14.11
CA LEU A 477 41.83 -3.04 -15.30
C LEU A 477 41.25 -4.46 -15.27
N GLY A 478 40.99 -5.02 -14.09
CA GLY A 478 40.50 -6.39 -13.94
C GLY A 478 40.06 -6.75 -12.52
N LYS A 479 39.95 -8.04 -12.25
CA LYS A 479 39.53 -8.59 -10.97
C LYS A 479 40.73 -9.10 -10.19
N CYS A 480 40.77 -8.79 -8.88
CA CYS A 480 41.77 -9.26 -7.95
C CYS A 480 41.19 -10.34 -7.03
N TYR A 481 41.93 -11.43 -6.86
CA TYR A 481 41.52 -12.58 -6.04
C TYR A 481 42.60 -12.91 -5.02
N ARG A 482 42.22 -13.44 -3.87
CA ARG A 482 43.12 -14.17 -2.96
C ARG A 482 42.74 -15.65 -2.98
N ILE A 483 43.65 -16.49 -3.41
CA ILE A 483 43.40 -17.92 -3.63
C ILE A 483 44.06 -18.84 -2.59
N GLY A 484 45.03 -18.32 -1.85
CA GLY A 484 45.79 -19.01 -0.81
C GLY A 484 46.20 -18.08 0.33
N GLY A 485 47.02 -18.56 1.25
CA GLY A 485 47.53 -17.74 2.38
C GLY A 485 48.29 -16.52 1.92
N ASP A 486 49.26 -16.69 1.03
CA ASP A 486 50.17 -15.72 0.43
C ASP A 486 49.98 -15.53 -1.06
N GLU A 487 48.99 -16.22 -1.68
CA GLU A 487 48.77 -16.27 -3.11
C GLU A 487 47.63 -15.37 -3.57
N PHE A 488 47.90 -14.49 -4.55
CA PHE A 488 46.93 -13.63 -5.18
C PHE A 488 46.87 -13.84 -6.68
N VAL A 489 45.74 -13.52 -7.26
CA VAL A 489 45.54 -13.57 -8.73
C VAL A 489 44.96 -12.25 -9.20
N PHE A 490 45.47 -11.75 -10.29
CA PHE A 490 44.85 -10.71 -11.11
C PHE A 490 44.39 -11.31 -12.44
N LEU A 491 43.19 -10.99 -12.87
CA LEU A 491 42.60 -11.47 -14.10
C LEU A 491 41.89 -10.32 -14.82
N SER A 492 42.30 -10.06 -16.08
CA SER A 492 41.66 -9.09 -16.97
C SER A 492 41.19 -9.75 -18.25
N THR A 493 40.05 -9.33 -18.76
CA THR A 493 39.49 -9.73 -20.06
C THR A 493 39.45 -8.56 -21.05
N ALA A 494 40.06 -7.43 -20.72
CA ALA A 494 40.13 -6.27 -21.58
C ALA A 494 41.10 -6.51 -22.75
N ALA A 495 40.71 -6.15 -23.96
CA ALA A 495 41.59 -6.19 -25.12
C ALA A 495 42.77 -5.24 -24.92
N ASP A 496 43.96 -5.62 -25.36
CA ASP A 496 45.20 -4.83 -25.26
C ASP A 496 45.65 -4.43 -23.83
N SER A 497 45.18 -5.18 -22.81
CA SER A 497 45.47 -4.89 -21.39
C SER A 497 46.94 -5.08 -20.98
N GLU A 498 47.78 -5.77 -21.80
CA GLU A 498 49.15 -6.15 -21.41
C GLU A 498 50.06 -4.93 -21.17
N LYS A 499 50.05 -3.94 -22.08
CA LYS A 499 50.87 -2.73 -21.89
C LYS A 499 50.47 -1.91 -20.66
N GLU A 500 49.19 -1.76 -20.46
CA GLU A 500 48.65 -1.04 -19.32
C GLU A 500 48.93 -1.81 -18.04
N PHE A 501 48.73 -3.12 -18.04
CA PHE A 501 49.05 -4.01 -16.93
C PHE A 501 50.52 -3.87 -16.51
N LEU A 502 51.47 -3.93 -17.46
CA LEU A 502 52.90 -3.82 -17.14
C LEU A 502 53.31 -2.45 -16.56
N LYS A 503 52.57 -1.39 -16.91
CA LYS A 503 52.73 -0.08 -16.29
C LYS A 503 52.18 -0.08 -14.84
N LEU A 504 50.93 -0.48 -14.66
CA LEU A 504 50.27 -0.51 -13.35
C LEU A 504 50.94 -1.51 -12.38
N GLN A 505 51.52 -2.59 -12.91
CA GLN A 505 52.33 -3.54 -12.15
C GLN A 505 53.58 -2.90 -11.55
N ARG A 506 54.30 -2.07 -12.30
CA ARG A 506 55.46 -1.34 -11.77
C ARG A 506 55.06 -0.33 -10.67
N ASP A 507 53.94 0.35 -10.92
CA ASP A 507 53.41 1.31 -9.92
C ASP A 507 52.93 0.57 -8.64
N PHE A 508 52.33 -0.61 -8.78
CA PHE A 508 51.97 -1.50 -7.68
C PHE A 508 53.20 -1.91 -6.86
N GLU A 509 54.24 -2.48 -7.52
CA GLU A 509 55.47 -2.91 -6.83
C GLU A 509 56.13 -1.75 -6.07
N ALA A 510 56.25 -0.58 -6.69
CA ALA A 510 56.80 0.62 -6.06
C ALA A 510 55.98 1.10 -4.85
N SER A 511 54.67 0.83 -4.83
CA SER A 511 53.73 1.27 -3.78
C SER A 511 53.65 0.31 -2.61
N LEU A 512 54.15 -0.92 -2.66
CA LEU A 512 54.11 -1.87 -1.56
C LEU A 512 54.85 -1.39 -0.31
N GLY A 513 55.98 -0.74 -0.48
CA GLY A 513 56.72 -0.10 0.60
C GLY A 513 57.23 -1.07 1.68
N VAL A 514 57.21 -0.63 2.94
CA VAL A 514 57.69 -1.41 4.08
C VAL A 514 56.60 -1.62 5.13
N LEU A 515 56.64 -2.78 5.78
CA LEU A 515 55.81 -3.10 6.94
C LEU A 515 56.57 -2.65 8.20
N LYS A 516 55.95 -1.83 9.06
CA LYS A 516 56.46 -1.50 10.38
C LYS A 516 56.15 -2.63 11.34
N LEU A 517 57.19 -3.19 11.94
CA LEU A 517 57.12 -4.32 12.85
C LEU A 517 56.98 -3.87 14.31
N PRO A 518 56.50 -4.73 15.23
CA PRO A 518 56.29 -4.38 16.64
C PRO A 518 57.54 -3.94 17.39
N ASP A 519 58.71 -4.38 16.94
CA ASP A 519 60.02 -3.99 17.52
C ASP A 519 60.55 -2.66 16.99
N GLY A 520 59.79 -1.98 16.14
CA GLY A 520 60.20 -0.71 15.50
C GLY A 520 61.04 -0.88 14.22
N SER A 521 61.40 -2.12 13.85
CA SER A 521 62.10 -2.41 12.58
C SER A 521 61.13 -2.31 11.36
N GLU A 522 61.71 -2.19 10.18
CA GLU A 522 60.99 -2.13 8.93
C GLU A 522 61.31 -3.35 8.07
N HIS A 523 60.29 -4.01 7.55
CA HIS A 523 60.42 -5.15 6.66
C HIS A 523 59.88 -4.79 5.27
N PRO A 524 60.68 -4.93 4.17
CA PRO A 524 60.21 -4.61 2.85
C PRO A 524 59.16 -5.62 2.40
N ILE A 525 58.01 -5.14 1.87
CA ILE A 525 56.98 -5.99 1.30
C ILE A 525 57.33 -6.24 -0.17
N THR A 526 57.57 -7.48 -0.50
CA THR A 526 57.87 -7.89 -1.89
C THR A 526 56.99 -9.06 -2.32
N VAL A 527 56.68 -9.14 -3.61
CA VAL A 527 55.92 -10.22 -4.20
C VAL A 527 56.65 -10.84 -5.39
N ALA A 528 56.63 -12.14 -5.50
CA ALA A 528 57.01 -12.82 -6.74
C ALA A 528 55.85 -12.84 -7.70
N MET A 529 56.01 -12.50 -8.96
CA MET A 529 54.95 -12.41 -9.94
C MET A 529 55.29 -13.16 -11.24
N GLY A 530 54.28 -13.81 -11.81
CA GLY A 530 54.34 -14.37 -13.17
C GLY A 530 53.00 -14.14 -13.88
N TYR A 531 53.04 -13.81 -15.15
CA TYR A 531 51.82 -13.60 -15.94
C TYR A 531 51.84 -14.34 -17.27
N SER A 532 50.65 -14.61 -17.81
CA SER A 532 50.43 -15.19 -19.13
C SER A 532 49.23 -14.52 -19.78
N VAL A 533 49.28 -14.46 -21.13
CA VAL A 533 48.22 -13.87 -21.95
C VAL A 533 47.66 -14.90 -22.91
N LEU A 534 46.35 -15.00 -22.98
CA LEU A 534 45.62 -15.76 -23.99
C LEU A 534 45.01 -14.78 -24.99
N THR A 535 45.39 -14.92 -26.27
CA THR A 535 44.80 -14.13 -27.34
C THR A 535 43.95 -15.02 -28.25
N HIS A 536 42.97 -14.43 -28.92
CA HIS A 536 41.97 -15.10 -29.76
C HIS A 536 42.51 -16.14 -30.77
N ASN A 537 43.75 -16.02 -31.19
CA ASN A 537 44.35 -16.87 -32.22
C ASN A 537 45.25 -18.00 -31.69
N MET A 538 45.29 -18.22 -30.38
CA MET A 538 46.12 -19.26 -29.77
C MET A 538 45.29 -20.48 -29.39
N PRO A 539 45.63 -21.71 -29.86
CA PRO A 539 44.95 -22.93 -29.45
C PRO A 539 45.46 -23.37 -28.04
N ARG A 540 45.07 -22.63 -26.99
CA ARG A 540 45.49 -22.86 -25.60
C ARG A 540 44.28 -22.87 -24.70
N SER A 541 44.31 -23.73 -23.69
CA SER A 541 43.30 -23.79 -22.63
C SER A 541 43.59 -22.75 -21.51
N MET A 542 42.60 -22.44 -20.66
CA MET A 542 42.84 -21.65 -19.47
C MET A 542 43.84 -22.32 -18.51
N ASP A 543 43.84 -23.66 -18.44
CA ASP A 543 44.82 -24.40 -17.63
C ASP A 543 46.27 -24.20 -18.13
N ASP A 544 46.50 -24.03 -19.43
CA ASP A 544 47.84 -23.73 -19.99
C ASP A 544 48.29 -22.32 -19.59
N VAL A 545 47.36 -21.35 -19.58
CA VAL A 545 47.62 -19.96 -19.15
C VAL A 545 47.99 -19.91 -17.67
N VAL A 546 47.25 -20.60 -16.81
CA VAL A 546 47.52 -20.70 -15.37
C VAL A 546 48.89 -21.35 -15.15
N ARG A 547 49.18 -22.51 -15.80
CA ARG A 547 50.46 -23.21 -15.67
C ARG A 547 51.68 -22.36 -16.10
N GLU A 548 51.53 -21.59 -17.16
CA GLU A 548 52.60 -20.69 -17.62
C GLU A 548 52.85 -19.55 -16.65
N ALA A 549 51.79 -18.91 -16.15
CA ALA A 549 51.88 -17.86 -15.15
C ALA A 549 52.53 -18.36 -13.86
N ASP A 550 52.15 -19.58 -13.38
CA ASP A 550 52.70 -20.21 -12.18
C ASP A 550 54.19 -20.51 -12.37
N ALA A 551 54.61 -21.09 -13.49
CA ALA A 551 56.02 -21.38 -13.80
C ALA A 551 56.87 -20.08 -13.74
N LYS A 552 56.39 -18.99 -14.34
CA LYS A 552 57.08 -17.68 -14.34
C LYS A 552 57.14 -17.09 -12.90
N MET A 553 56.08 -17.19 -12.13
CA MET A 553 56.05 -16.75 -10.72
C MET A 553 57.08 -17.52 -9.88
N TYR A 554 57.12 -18.84 -10.05
CA TYR A 554 58.09 -19.69 -9.35
C TYR A 554 59.55 -19.35 -9.73
N GLU A 555 59.84 -19.09 -10.99
CA GLU A 555 61.17 -18.61 -11.41
C GLU A 555 61.54 -17.26 -10.82
N ALA A 556 60.57 -16.30 -10.74
CA ALA A 556 60.78 -15.01 -10.09
C ALA A 556 61.07 -15.20 -8.60
N LYS A 557 60.32 -16.07 -7.90
CA LYS A 557 60.53 -16.42 -6.51
C LYS A 557 61.94 -16.99 -6.25
N ARG A 558 62.42 -17.85 -7.12
CA ARG A 558 63.79 -18.43 -7.03
C ARG A 558 64.86 -17.36 -7.23
N ARG A 559 64.74 -16.47 -8.19
CA ARG A 559 65.67 -15.35 -8.42
C ARG A 559 65.77 -14.45 -7.21
N MET A 560 64.67 -14.01 -6.64
CA MET A 560 64.60 -13.14 -5.46
C MET A 560 65.22 -13.82 -4.24
N LYS A 561 65.09 -15.14 -4.06
CA LYS A 561 65.73 -15.88 -2.96
C LYS A 561 67.28 -15.95 -3.10
N THR A 562 67.78 -15.96 -4.32
CA THR A 562 69.22 -16.02 -4.62
C THR A 562 69.87 -14.64 -4.42
N GLU A 563 69.21 -13.58 -4.84
CA GLU A 563 69.62 -12.19 -4.66
C GLU A 563 69.64 -11.75 -3.20
N ASN A 564 68.69 -12.24 -2.37
CA ASN A 564 68.67 -11.97 -0.94
C ASN A 564 69.65 -12.83 -0.10
N ARG A 565 70.45 -13.70 -0.73
CA ARG A 565 71.51 -14.50 -0.05
C ARG A 565 72.91 -13.96 -0.29
N VAL A 566 73.07 -12.91 -1.07
CA VAL A 566 74.27 -12.14 -1.28
C VAL A 566 74.17 -10.86 -0.45
#